data_ea87ee789412127ecb22cb370a1d28d7
#
_entry.id   ea87ee789412127ecb22cb370a1d28d7
#
_cell.length_a   1.000
_cell.length_b   1.000
_cell.length_c   1.000
_cell.angle_alpha   90.00
_cell.angle_beta   90.00
_cell.angle_gamma   90.00
#
_symmetry.space_group_name_H-M   'P 1'
#
loop_
_entity.id
_entity.type
_entity.pdbx_description
1 polymer ?
#
loop_
_entity_poly.entity_id
_entity_poly.type
_entity_poly.pdbx_seq_one_letter_code
_entity_poly.pdbx_strand_id
1 'polypeptide(L)'
;MAADRSAAELECFLAERANHLLRTAVLLTGSREAGEDLLQTAVERLLKRWRRFDGDPEGYLRRTLCNLAIDGHRRASLWRQKEPLLRAGRLLATDETGDVDLRDALVRMLLRLPVRQRTVLVLRFWEQLTDAETAAVLGCPEGTVKSAGSRGLARLREFADDWNDAGQLSDTAACGRNG
;
A
#
# COMPACT_ATOMS: atom_id res chain seq x y z
N MET A 1 -9.65 34.24 -1.12
CA MET A 1 -10.10 33.95 -2.49
C MET A 1 -9.61 32.55 -2.82
N ALA A 2 -10.49 31.55 -2.85
CA ALA A 2 -10.13 30.22 -3.33
C ALA A 2 -9.84 30.35 -4.83
N ALA A 3 -8.63 29.95 -5.26
CA ALA A 3 -8.28 29.89 -6.66
C ALA A 3 -9.23 28.90 -7.35
N ASP A 4 -9.91 29.36 -8.42
CA ASP A 4 -10.72 28.45 -9.26
C ASP A 4 -9.74 27.63 -10.11
N ARG A 5 -9.35 26.44 -9.61
CA ARG A 5 -8.39 25.56 -10.27
C ARG A 5 -8.97 25.01 -11.56
N SER A 6 -8.20 25.08 -12.62
CA SER A 6 -8.62 24.61 -13.95
C SER A 6 -8.50 23.08 -14.08
N ALA A 7 -9.20 22.49 -15.04
CA ALA A 7 -9.06 21.08 -15.38
C ALA A 7 -7.63 20.76 -15.87
N ALA A 8 -7.01 21.67 -16.62
CA ALA A 8 -5.65 21.53 -17.14
C ALA A 8 -4.60 21.41 -16.01
N GLU A 9 -4.77 22.13 -14.90
CA GLU A 9 -3.89 22.00 -13.71
C GLU A 9 -4.00 20.61 -13.08
N LEU A 10 -5.19 20.03 -13.03
CA LEU A 10 -5.38 18.67 -12.54
C LEU A 10 -4.74 17.64 -13.47
N GLU A 11 -4.92 17.79 -14.79
CA GLU A 11 -4.31 16.91 -15.79
C GLU A 11 -2.79 16.93 -15.68
N CYS A 12 -2.20 18.12 -15.59
CA CYS A 12 -0.76 18.29 -15.42
C CYS A 12 -0.27 17.62 -14.12
N PHE A 13 -0.93 17.87 -13.01
CA PHE A 13 -0.62 17.24 -11.72
C PHE A 13 -0.70 15.72 -11.79
N LEU A 14 -1.77 15.17 -12.38
CA LEU A 14 -1.93 13.73 -12.51
C LEU A 14 -0.89 13.12 -13.46
N ALA A 15 -0.55 13.80 -14.57
CA ALA A 15 0.49 13.33 -15.48
C ALA A 15 1.84 13.16 -14.79
N GLU A 16 2.17 14.03 -13.85
CA GLU A 16 3.43 13.99 -13.10
C GLU A 16 3.40 12.98 -11.95
N ARG A 17 2.27 12.83 -11.25
CA ARG A 17 2.20 12.12 -9.96
C ARG A 17 1.47 10.79 -9.99
N ALA A 18 0.67 10.50 -11.04
CA ALA A 18 -0.16 9.29 -11.07
C ALA A 18 0.64 7.99 -10.90
N ASN A 19 1.81 7.89 -11.51
CA ASN A 19 2.66 6.70 -11.39
C ASN A 19 3.16 6.47 -9.96
N HIS A 20 3.55 7.52 -9.24
CA HIS A 20 3.97 7.42 -7.84
C HIS A 20 2.79 7.02 -6.96
N LEU A 21 1.66 7.71 -7.11
CA LEU A 21 0.43 7.42 -6.35
C LEU A 21 -0.11 6.01 -6.63
N LEU A 22 0.00 5.52 -7.88
CA LEU A 22 -0.37 4.15 -8.22
C LEU A 22 0.53 3.13 -7.50
N ARG A 23 1.84 3.36 -7.47
CA ARG A 23 2.75 2.49 -6.72
C ARG A 23 2.42 2.44 -5.24
N THR A 24 2.11 3.60 -4.63
CA THR A 24 1.63 3.68 -3.25
C THR A 24 0.34 2.88 -3.07
N ALA A 25 -0.62 3.01 -3.98
CA ALA A 25 -1.86 2.25 -3.95
C ALA A 25 -1.63 0.73 -4.07
N VAL A 26 -0.71 0.29 -4.95
CA VAL A 26 -0.31 -1.13 -5.09
C VAL A 26 0.32 -1.66 -3.81
N LEU A 27 1.22 -0.91 -3.17
CA LEU A 27 1.81 -1.31 -1.88
C LEU A 27 0.76 -1.45 -0.77
N LEU A 28 -0.31 -0.67 -0.82
CA LEU A 28 -1.41 -0.73 0.13
C LEU A 28 -2.39 -1.88 -0.15
N THR A 29 -2.66 -2.21 -1.42
CA THR A 29 -3.70 -3.16 -1.84
C THR A 29 -3.16 -4.53 -2.22
N GLY A 30 -1.94 -4.59 -2.77
CA GLY A 30 -1.25 -5.81 -3.13
C GLY A 30 -1.35 -6.22 -4.59
N SER A 31 -2.16 -5.57 -5.41
CA SER A 31 -2.24 -5.82 -6.84
C SER A 31 -2.40 -4.52 -7.63
N ARG A 32 -2.00 -4.56 -8.91
CA ARG A 32 -2.12 -3.41 -9.81
C ARG A 32 -3.59 -3.03 -10.00
N GLU A 33 -4.45 -4.01 -10.28
CA GLU A 33 -5.89 -3.82 -10.47
C GLU A 33 -6.53 -3.12 -9.25
N ALA A 34 -6.33 -3.67 -8.05
CA ALA A 34 -6.87 -3.07 -6.84
C ALA A 34 -6.25 -1.69 -6.52
N GLY A 35 -4.99 -1.47 -6.90
CA GLY A 35 -4.32 -0.17 -6.79
C GLY A 35 -4.90 0.87 -7.73
N GLU A 36 -5.19 0.50 -8.97
CA GLU A 36 -5.84 1.37 -9.97
C GLU A 36 -7.25 1.76 -9.53
N ASP A 37 -8.06 0.82 -9.04
CA ASP A 37 -9.39 1.08 -8.50
C ASP A 37 -9.35 2.03 -7.29
N LEU A 38 -8.37 1.81 -6.40
CA LEU A 38 -8.18 2.65 -5.22
C LEU A 38 -7.79 4.08 -5.61
N LEU A 39 -6.85 4.22 -6.56
CA LEU A 39 -6.40 5.52 -7.07
C LEU A 39 -7.52 6.23 -7.81
N GLN A 40 -8.24 5.54 -8.69
CA GLN A 40 -9.39 6.10 -9.39
C GLN A 40 -10.42 6.67 -8.40
N THR A 41 -10.79 5.90 -7.37
CA THR A 41 -11.73 6.36 -6.33
C THR A 41 -11.20 7.61 -5.61
N ALA A 42 -9.90 7.66 -5.32
CA ALA A 42 -9.29 8.83 -4.66
C ALA A 42 -9.30 10.07 -5.56
N VAL A 43 -8.96 9.90 -6.84
CA VAL A 43 -8.99 10.98 -7.85
C VAL A 43 -10.41 11.50 -8.09
N GLU A 44 -11.41 10.63 -8.17
CA GLU A 44 -12.83 11.03 -8.29
C GLU A 44 -13.29 11.89 -7.10
N ARG A 45 -12.81 11.57 -5.89
CA ARG A 45 -13.11 12.40 -4.70
C ARG A 45 -12.44 13.77 -4.77
N LEU A 46 -11.24 13.84 -5.30
CA LEU A 46 -10.53 15.10 -5.53
C LEU A 46 -11.23 15.93 -6.61
N LEU A 47 -11.59 15.32 -7.75
CA LEU A 47 -12.31 15.94 -8.86
C LEU A 47 -13.59 16.65 -8.42
N LYS A 48 -14.41 16.02 -7.58
CA LYS A 48 -15.67 16.60 -7.08
C LYS A 48 -15.50 17.91 -6.34
N ARG A 49 -14.30 18.23 -5.87
CA ARG A 49 -13.97 19.45 -5.12
C ARG A 49 -12.89 20.31 -5.77
N TRP A 50 -12.31 19.86 -6.88
CA TRP A 50 -11.10 20.44 -7.48
C TRP A 50 -11.17 21.94 -7.68
N ARG A 51 -12.26 22.44 -8.23
CA ARG A 51 -12.45 23.89 -8.49
C ARG A 51 -12.33 24.77 -7.23
N ARG A 52 -12.68 24.23 -6.06
CA ARG A 52 -12.63 24.92 -4.78
C ARG A 52 -11.57 24.36 -3.84
N PHE A 53 -10.71 23.48 -4.38
CA PHE A 53 -9.71 22.83 -3.56
C PHE A 53 -8.55 23.78 -3.29
N ASP A 54 -8.41 24.15 -2.00
CA ASP A 54 -7.34 25.02 -1.51
C ASP A 54 -6.42 24.20 -0.59
N GLY A 55 -5.43 23.53 -1.17
CA GLY A 55 -4.51 22.68 -0.42
C GLY A 55 -3.54 21.93 -1.32
N ASP A 56 -2.77 21.03 -0.69
CA ASP A 56 -1.88 20.11 -1.38
C ASP A 56 -2.66 18.91 -1.93
N PRO A 57 -2.79 18.77 -3.27
CA PRO A 57 -3.52 17.65 -3.87
C PRO A 57 -2.83 16.31 -3.66
N GLU A 58 -1.49 16.28 -3.60
CA GLU A 58 -0.74 15.06 -3.37
C GLU A 58 -0.98 14.53 -1.96
N GLY A 59 -0.86 15.38 -0.95
CA GLY A 59 -1.15 15.02 0.45
C GLY A 59 -2.60 14.60 0.65
N TYR A 60 -3.55 15.26 -0.05
CA TYR A 60 -4.96 14.84 -0.04
C TYR A 60 -5.15 13.44 -0.63
N LEU A 61 -4.57 13.16 -1.80
CA LEU A 61 -4.67 11.84 -2.44
C LEU A 61 -4.01 10.77 -1.59
N ARG A 62 -2.80 11.01 -1.07
CA ARG A 62 -2.10 10.11 -0.15
C ARG A 62 -2.95 9.75 1.06
N ARG A 63 -3.52 10.75 1.73
CA ARG A 63 -4.43 10.53 2.87
C ARG A 63 -5.67 9.73 2.46
N THR A 64 -6.25 10.04 1.29
CA THR A 64 -7.44 9.36 0.79
C THR A 64 -7.15 7.90 0.46
N LEU A 65 -6.03 7.59 -0.19
CA LEU A 65 -5.59 6.22 -0.46
C LEU A 65 -5.44 5.40 0.82
N CYS A 66 -4.75 5.94 1.83
CA CYS A 66 -4.56 5.28 3.12
C CYS A 66 -5.89 4.98 3.82
N ASN A 67 -6.79 5.96 3.88
CA ASN A 67 -8.10 5.78 4.50
C ASN A 67 -8.95 4.74 3.77
N LEU A 68 -8.99 4.81 2.43
CA LEU A 68 -9.72 3.83 1.61
C LEU A 68 -9.17 2.41 1.80
N ALA A 69 -7.85 2.23 1.84
CA ALA A 69 -7.23 0.93 2.07
C ALA A 69 -7.59 0.35 3.45
N ILE A 70 -7.53 1.18 4.50
CA ILE A 70 -7.90 0.78 5.87
C ILE A 70 -9.39 0.44 5.95
N ASP A 71 -10.27 1.27 5.39
CA ASP A 71 -11.71 1.06 5.41
C ASP A 71 -12.14 -0.14 4.56
N GLY A 72 -11.50 -0.33 3.39
CA GLY A 72 -11.74 -1.49 2.52
C GLY A 72 -11.40 -2.79 3.24
N HIS A 73 -10.26 -2.85 3.91
CA HIS A 73 -9.85 -4.01 4.70
C HIS A 73 -10.81 -4.27 5.87
N ARG A 74 -11.24 -3.22 6.57
CA ARG A 74 -12.22 -3.34 7.66
C ARG A 74 -13.54 -3.93 7.17
N ARG A 75 -14.07 -3.43 6.04
CA ARG A 75 -15.29 -3.98 5.43
C ARG A 75 -15.10 -5.44 5.02
N ALA A 76 -14.03 -5.77 4.32
CA ALA A 76 -13.73 -7.14 3.93
C ALA A 76 -13.58 -8.08 5.13
N SER A 77 -13.03 -7.61 6.26
CA SER A 77 -12.93 -8.38 7.51
C SER A 77 -14.31 -8.65 8.13
N LEU A 78 -15.19 -7.66 8.15
CA LEU A 78 -16.57 -7.80 8.65
C LEU A 78 -17.40 -8.77 7.79
N TRP A 79 -17.24 -8.71 6.45
CA TRP A 79 -17.90 -9.66 5.53
C TRP A 79 -17.41 -11.09 5.74
N ARG A 80 -16.08 -11.29 5.90
CA ARG A 80 -15.50 -12.62 6.18
C ARG A 80 -15.95 -13.23 7.51
N GLN A 81 -16.32 -12.41 8.48
CA GLN A 81 -16.89 -12.90 9.75
C GLN A 81 -18.34 -13.36 9.59
N LYS A 82 -19.07 -12.81 8.61
CA LYS A 82 -20.49 -13.15 8.35
C LYS A 82 -20.66 -14.32 7.38
N GLU A 83 -19.67 -14.62 6.54
CA GLU A 83 -19.69 -15.74 5.59
C GLU A 83 -18.38 -16.55 5.67
N PRO A 84 -18.37 -17.67 6.45
CA PRO A 84 -17.18 -18.51 6.57
C PRO A 84 -16.78 -19.29 5.31
N LEU A 85 -17.66 -19.36 4.29
CA LEU A 85 -17.55 -20.26 3.13
C LEU A 85 -16.78 -19.70 1.91
N LEU A 86 -16.40 -18.42 1.88
CA LEU A 86 -15.65 -17.83 0.77
C LEU A 86 -14.13 -17.70 1.06
N ARG A 87 -13.55 -18.77 1.59
CA ARG A 87 -12.10 -18.90 1.77
C ARG A 87 -11.47 -19.57 0.55
N ALA A 88 -11.49 -18.98 -0.59
CA ALA A 88 -10.58 -19.38 -1.67
C ALA A 88 -10.57 -18.33 -2.78
N GLY A 89 -9.41 -17.75 -3.02
CA GLY A 89 -9.10 -17.18 -4.32
C GLY A 89 -9.19 -15.68 -4.42
N ARG A 90 -8.20 -14.99 -3.92
CA ARG A 90 -7.61 -13.83 -4.60
C ARG A 90 -6.17 -13.62 -4.11
N LEU A 91 -5.35 -14.60 -4.39
CA LEU A 91 -3.90 -14.47 -4.37
C LEU A 91 -3.47 -14.08 -5.80
N LEU A 92 -3.08 -12.80 -5.94
CA LEU A 92 -2.06 -12.30 -6.84
C LEU A 92 -2.03 -12.89 -8.28
N ALA A 93 -2.56 -12.14 -9.24
CA ALA A 93 -2.07 -12.22 -10.60
C ALA A 93 -0.71 -11.50 -10.66
N THR A 94 0.35 -12.25 -10.83
CA THR A 94 1.70 -11.76 -11.08
C THR A 94 1.84 -11.48 -12.57
N ASP A 95 2.16 -10.23 -12.91
CA ASP A 95 2.71 -9.90 -14.24
C ASP A 95 4.21 -10.09 -14.20
N GLU A 96 4.70 -10.97 -15.10
CA GLU A 96 6.08 -11.43 -15.17
C GLU A 96 7.00 -10.44 -15.89
N THR A 97 8.06 -9.97 -15.20
CA THR A 97 9.38 -9.64 -15.80
C THR A 97 10.43 -9.43 -14.70
N GLY A 98 11.63 -9.90 -14.85
CA GLY A 98 12.73 -10.16 -13.92
C GLY A 98 13.15 -9.18 -12.81
N ASP A 99 12.84 -7.87 -12.85
CA ASP A 99 12.88 -6.94 -11.70
C ASP A 99 11.64 -7.07 -10.79
N VAL A 100 10.70 -7.85 -11.24
CA VAL A 100 9.39 -8.18 -10.69
C VAL A 100 9.54 -9.02 -9.42
N ASP A 101 10.52 -9.89 -9.34
CA ASP A 101 10.62 -10.92 -8.29
C ASP A 101 10.86 -10.31 -6.90
N LEU A 102 11.80 -9.37 -6.77
CA LEU A 102 12.10 -8.71 -5.49
C LEU A 102 10.96 -7.76 -5.08
N ARG A 103 10.38 -7.07 -6.05
CA ARG A 103 9.26 -6.15 -5.82
C ARG A 103 8.00 -6.90 -5.41
N ASP A 104 7.70 -8.01 -6.08
CA ASP A 104 6.58 -8.87 -5.77
C ASP A 104 6.76 -9.55 -4.40
N ALA A 105 7.99 -9.95 -4.07
CA ALA A 105 8.33 -10.45 -2.75
C ALA A 105 8.05 -9.40 -1.66
N LEU A 106 8.46 -8.15 -1.87
CA LEU A 106 8.18 -7.06 -0.94
C LEU A 106 6.67 -6.81 -0.78
N VAL A 107 5.93 -6.77 -1.89
CA VAL A 107 4.46 -6.60 -1.85
C VAL A 107 3.82 -7.77 -1.09
N ARG A 108 4.22 -9.01 -1.36
CA ARG A 108 3.73 -10.20 -0.64
C ARG A 108 4.01 -10.12 0.87
N MET A 109 5.22 -9.71 1.27
CA MET A 109 5.56 -9.53 2.68
C MET A 109 4.73 -8.42 3.34
N LEU A 110 4.55 -7.29 2.67
CA LEU A 110 3.70 -6.20 3.16
C LEU A 110 2.24 -6.65 3.33
N LEU A 111 1.72 -7.49 2.45
CA LEU A 111 0.34 -8.00 2.54
C LEU A 111 0.11 -8.93 3.73
N ARG A 112 1.16 -9.59 4.25
CA ARG A 112 1.07 -10.40 5.48
C ARG A 112 0.91 -9.52 6.74
N LEU A 113 1.22 -8.22 6.65
CA LEU A 113 1.04 -7.29 7.77
C LEU A 113 -0.43 -6.88 7.94
N PRO A 114 -0.87 -6.63 9.18
CA PRO A 114 -2.12 -5.91 9.42
C PRO A 114 -2.11 -4.57 8.66
N VAL A 115 -3.25 -4.22 8.04
CA VAL A 115 -3.34 -3.06 7.16
C VAL A 115 -2.79 -1.76 7.76
N ARG A 116 -3.01 -1.51 9.07
CA ARG A 116 -2.49 -0.32 9.74
C ARG A 116 -0.97 -0.32 9.85
N GLN A 117 -0.34 -1.47 10.12
CA GLN A 117 1.12 -1.58 10.17
C GLN A 117 1.71 -1.38 8.77
N ARG A 118 1.15 -2.03 7.76
CA ARG A 118 1.52 -1.85 6.35
C ARG A 118 1.41 -0.39 5.93
N THR A 119 0.29 0.28 6.21
CA THR A 119 0.08 1.68 5.85
C THR A 119 1.12 2.59 6.50
N VAL A 120 1.45 2.39 7.78
CA VAL A 120 2.50 3.15 8.47
C VAL A 120 3.86 2.93 7.80
N LEU A 121 4.22 1.70 7.45
CA LEU A 121 5.48 1.43 6.78
C LEU A 121 5.55 2.05 5.38
N VAL A 122 4.48 1.98 4.61
CA VAL A 122 4.39 2.64 3.29
C VAL A 122 4.57 4.15 3.44
N LEU A 123 3.89 4.81 4.38
CA LEU A 123 4.01 6.25 4.58
C LEU A 123 5.42 6.65 5.04
N ARG A 124 6.05 5.89 5.92
CA ARG A 124 7.36 6.25 6.45
C ARG A 124 8.52 5.95 5.50
N PHE A 125 8.48 4.81 4.80
CA PHE A 125 9.62 4.33 4.03
C PHE A 125 9.48 4.54 2.52
N TRP A 126 8.27 4.48 1.99
CA TRP A 126 8.01 4.76 0.58
C TRP A 126 7.72 6.24 0.31
N GLU A 127 6.86 6.85 1.13
CA GLU A 127 6.50 8.27 1.05
C GLU A 127 7.49 9.17 1.83
N GLN A 128 8.43 8.58 2.56
CA GLN A 128 9.48 9.25 3.34
C GLN A 128 8.94 10.26 4.37
N LEU A 129 7.77 10.01 4.93
CA LEU A 129 7.18 10.86 5.95
C LEU A 129 7.79 10.58 7.33
N THR A 130 7.92 11.63 8.13
CA THR A 130 8.21 11.55 9.56
C THR A 130 7.07 10.89 10.34
N ASP A 131 7.33 10.51 11.60
CA ASP A 131 6.27 9.97 12.48
C ASP A 131 5.14 10.98 12.70
N ALA A 132 5.48 12.27 12.84
CA ALA A 132 4.51 13.35 13.02
C ALA A 132 3.63 13.56 11.76
N GLU A 133 4.24 13.59 10.58
CA GLU A 133 3.50 13.72 9.31
C GLU A 133 2.62 12.48 9.05
N THR A 134 3.15 11.28 9.32
CA THR A 134 2.38 10.04 9.22
C THR A 134 1.17 10.06 10.17
N ALA A 135 1.35 10.54 11.40
CA ALA A 135 0.29 10.70 12.38
C ALA A 135 -0.79 11.68 11.90
N ALA A 136 -0.37 12.81 11.29
CA ALA A 136 -1.28 13.79 10.70
C ALA A 136 -2.08 13.19 9.51
N VAL A 137 -1.43 12.42 8.64
CA VAL A 137 -2.10 11.72 7.52
C VAL A 137 -3.14 10.73 8.03
N LEU A 138 -2.79 9.93 9.06
CA LEU A 138 -3.66 8.87 9.59
C LEU A 138 -4.68 9.36 10.63
N GLY A 139 -4.58 10.61 11.08
CA GLY A 139 -5.44 11.16 12.12
C GLY A 139 -5.31 10.43 13.46
N CYS A 140 -4.09 10.04 13.85
CA CYS A 140 -3.83 9.29 15.08
C CYS A 140 -2.64 9.89 15.85
N PRO A 141 -2.47 9.56 17.15
CA PRO A 141 -1.30 9.98 17.92
C PRO A 141 0.01 9.44 17.35
N GLU A 142 1.09 10.22 17.42
CA GLU A 142 2.43 9.82 16.95
C GLU A 142 2.93 8.53 17.64
N GLY A 143 2.62 8.33 18.91
CA GLY A 143 2.93 7.08 19.62
C GLY A 143 2.29 5.85 19.00
N THR A 144 1.11 6.01 18.36
CA THR A 144 0.46 4.93 17.61
C THR A 144 1.23 4.60 16.35
N VAL A 145 1.76 5.61 15.65
CA VAL A 145 2.61 5.43 14.47
C VAL A 145 3.89 4.70 14.85
N LYS A 146 4.61 5.16 15.89
CA LYS A 146 5.85 4.53 16.38
C LYS A 146 5.63 3.06 16.73
N SER A 147 4.58 2.75 17.50
CA SER A 147 4.28 1.39 17.92
C SER A 147 3.83 0.49 16.76
N ALA A 148 3.07 1.01 15.79
CA ALA A 148 2.67 0.27 14.59
C ALA A 148 3.87 0.02 13.66
N GLY A 149 4.72 1.02 13.47
CA GLY A 149 5.94 0.93 12.67
C GLY A 149 6.92 -0.10 13.23
N SER A 150 7.21 -0.03 14.54
CA SER A 150 8.11 -0.99 15.20
C SER A 150 7.60 -2.43 15.08
N ARG A 151 6.30 -2.67 15.34
CA ARG A 151 5.68 -4.01 15.18
C ARG A 151 5.67 -4.47 13.73
N GLY A 152 5.43 -3.57 12.78
CA GLY A 152 5.46 -3.89 11.35
C GLY A 152 6.85 -4.29 10.90
N LEU A 153 7.90 -3.56 11.31
CA LEU A 153 9.29 -3.89 10.99
C LEU A 153 9.74 -5.21 11.62
N ALA A 154 9.37 -5.47 12.87
CA ALA A 154 9.69 -6.74 13.53
C ALA A 154 9.13 -7.92 12.74
N ARG A 155 7.85 -7.86 12.33
CA ARG A 155 7.22 -8.89 11.50
C ARG A 155 7.84 -9.04 10.11
N LEU A 156 8.23 -7.93 9.47
CA LEU A 156 8.92 -8.02 8.18
C LEU A 156 10.27 -8.73 8.29
N ARG A 157 11.01 -8.54 9.41
CA ARG A 157 12.25 -9.27 9.67
C ARG A 157 11.99 -10.76 9.82
N GLU A 158 11.01 -11.15 10.64
CA GLU A 158 10.59 -12.55 10.78
C GLU A 158 10.28 -13.18 9.41
N PHE A 159 9.54 -12.48 8.56
CA PHE A 159 9.22 -12.98 7.21
C PHE A 159 10.43 -13.06 6.27
N ALA A 160 11.39 -12.15 6.41
CA ALA A 160 12.62 -12.18 5.62
C ALA A 160 13.54 -13.34 6.06
N ASP A 161 13.59 -13.62 7.35
CA ASP A 161 14.35 -14.75 7.89
C ASP A 161 13.75 -16.08 7.40
N ASP A 162 12.43 -16.27 7.51
CA ASP A 162 11.71 -17.41 6.96
C ASP A 162 11.95 -17.62 5.45
N TRP A 163 12.05 -16.51 4.68
CA TRP A 163 12.32 -16.55 3.25
C TRP A 163 13.74 -17.01 2.92
N ASN A 164 14.71 -16.50 3.67
CA ASN A 164 16.12 -16.89 3.50
C ASN A 164 16.35 -18.36 3.86
N ASP A 165 15.72 -18.84 4.93
CA ASP A 165 15.82 -20.25 5.34
C ASP A 165 15.18 -21.18 4.31
N ALA A 166 14.03 -20.80 3.74
CA ALA A 166 13.36 -21.56 2.68
C ALA A 166 14.18 -21.59 1.36
N GLY A 167 14.88 -20.48 1.04
CA GLY A 167 15.78 -20.38 -0.12
C GLY A 167 17.01 -21.28 0.02
N GLN A 168 17.60 -21.36 1.21
CA GLN A 168 18.77 -22.21 1.46
C GLN A 168 18.45 -23.71 1.41
N LEU A 169 17.21 -24.10 1.81
CA LEU A 169 16.77 -25.50 1.73
C LEU A 169 16.54 -25.98 0.29
N SER A 170 16.16 -25.09 -0.62
CA SER A 170 15.99 -25.41 -2.05
C SER A 170 17.32 -25.57 -2.79
N ASP A 171 18.35 -24.79 -2.44
CA ASP A 171 19.68 -24.89 -3.04
C ASP A 171 20.42 -26.16 -2.58
N THR A 172 20.23 -26.59 -1.34
CA THR A 172 20.85 -27.82 -0.82
C THR A 172 20.23 -29.09 -1.44
N ALA A 173 18.93 -29.04 -1.80
CA ALA A 173 18.25 -30.15 -2.46
C ALA A 173 18.61 -30.28 -3.96
N ALA A 174 19.07 -29.21 -4.60
CA ALA A 174 19.52 -29.22 -5.98
C ALA A 174 20.98 -29.76 -6.14
N CYS A 175 21.83 -29.57 -5.12
CA CYS A 175 23.22 -30.03 -5.15
C CYS A 175 23.39 -31.52 -4.82
N GLY A 176 22.36 -32.20 -4.29
CA GLY A 176 22.42 -33.61 -3.88
C GLY A 176 22.05 -34.65 -4.97
N ARG A 177 21.83 -34.26 -6.22
CA ARG A 177 21.38 -35.18 -7.31
C ARG A 177 22.37 -35.37 -8.45
N ASN A 178 23.67 -35.15 -8.23
CA ASN A 178 24.76 -35.54 -9.16
C ASN A 178 25.87 -36.27 -8.36
N GLY A 179 25.60 -37.49 -8.05
CA GLY A 179 26.57 -38.45 -7.55
C GLY A 179 26.20 -39.84 -8.05
#